data_f07aa063b7180e415eb5e57dc04568f6
#
_entry.id   f07aa063b7180e415eb5e57dc04568f6
#
_cell.length_a   1.000
_cell.length_b   1.000
_cell.length_c   1.000
_cell.angle_alpha   90.00
_cell.angle_beta   90.00
_cell.angle_gamma   90.00
#
_symmetry.space_group_name_H-M   'P 1'
#
loop_
_entity.id
_entity.type
_entity.pdbx_description
1 polymer ?
#
loop_
_entity_poly.entity_id
_entity_poly.type
_entity_poly.pdbx_seq_one_letter_code
_entity_poly.pdbx_strand_id
1 'polypeptide(L)'
;MKFASMRDATYFLDKLIAHPPEKHDRLAYVAHILETLGSPQNQIPAIHIAGTSGKGSTAYYATSLLNRAGYTTGTLVSPHIASVAERSLINEQTLHEQEYLHYFQAFANLCVAHNLHLSYFEFLTIFSFWLFKEMGVDYIIIEVGIGGRLDTTNVIFRSPTVRVITDIGLDHTELLGNTLTEIAQEKAGIIHQSDSVVMNRQASEIETIIRQHAESQHSQFSIASPIIDEFLKILPDFQQRNWTLAYRAVEKRLALDKKPPLPKEALKKSVHITIPGRLEKRNVDGVNIIFDVAHNPQKIRALVDSLRKLYPDKKPIFVVAFGQNKQSSIAESLAIIDNLAQLTYATTFSANYGKNHRHVPPETIRHVMKSAVEIEHNTDKALTKAIKKVRQLDTYVVVTGSFYLVSEFAAR
;
A
#
# COMPACT_ATOMS: atom_id res chain seq x y z
N MET A 1 11.45 -18.37 21.54
CA MET A 1 12.39 -17.76 20.58
C MET A 1 12.94 -16.47 21.18
N LYS A 2 14.12 -16.00 20.73
CA LYS A 2 14.68 -14.71 21.15
C LYS A 2 15.18 -13.96 19.90
N PHE A 3 14.80 -12.70 19.75
CA PHE A 3 15.22 -11.83 18.65
C PHE A 3 15.98 -10.64 19.25
N ALA A 4 17.26 -10.49 18.88
CA ALA A 4 18.11 -9.42 19.40
C ALA A 4 18.07 -8.17 18.52
N SER A 5 17.63 -8.30 17.25
CA SER A 5 17.59 -7.24 16.26
C SER A 5 16.48 -7.44 15.23
N MET A 6 16.13 -6.38 14.47
CA MET A 6 15.23 -6.49 13.31
C MET A 6 15.75 -7.46 12.26
N ARG A 7 17.07 -7.64 12.17
CA ARG A 7 17.68 -8.63 11.26
C ARG A 7 17.27 -10.06 11.64
N ASP A 8 17.21 -10.37 12.93
CA ASP A 8 16.77 -11.70 13.40
C ASP A 8 15.30 -11.95 13.08
N ALA A 9 14.45 -10.93 13.30
CA ALA A 9 13.04 -11.00 12.96
C ALA A 9 12.83 -11.18 11.44
N THR A 10 13.57 -10.45 10.61
CA THR A 10 13.54 -10.58 9.14
C THR A 10 13.99 -11.99 8.72
N TYR A 11 15.09 -12.49 9.26
CA TYR A 11 15.58 -13.85 8.98
C TYR A 11 14.56 -14.94 9.36
N PHE A 12 13.86 -14.77 10.47
CA PHE A 12 12.76 -15.66 10.85
C PHE A 12 11.64 -15.62 9.80
N LEU A 13 11.23 -14.44 9.37
CA LEU A 13 10.18 -14.25 8.37
C LEU A 13 10.59 -14.82 6.99
N ASP A 14 11.87 -14.69 6.60
CA ASP A 14 12.39 -15.25 5.36
C ASP A 14 12.28 -16.78 5.33
N LYS A 15 12.42 -17.45 6.48
CA LYS A 15 12.18 -18.89 6.58
C LYS A 15 10.72 -19.27 6.31
N LEU A 16 9.75 -18.42 6.70
CA LEU A 16 8.34 -18.64 6.39
C LEU A 16 8.04 -18.50 4.89
N ILE A 17 8.82 -17.67 4.16
CA ILE A 17 8.74 -17.59 2.69
C ILE A 17 9.32 -18.84 2.04
N ALA A 18 10.47 -19.31 2.54
CA ALA A 18 11.18 -20.46 1.98
C ALA A 18 10.43 -21.79 2.19
N HIS A 19 9.66 -21.89 3.25
CA HIS A 19 8.94 -23.10 3.65
C HIS A 19 7.47 -22.75 3.92
N PRO A 20 6.68 -22.37 2.88
CA PRO A 20 5.28 -22.08 3.07
C PRO A 20 4.52 -23.35 3.50
N PRO A 21 3.51 -23.24 4.37
CA PRO A 21 2.69 -24.38 4.75
C PRO A 21 1.89 -24.92 3.54
N GLU A 22 1.45 -26.17 3.65
CA GLU A 22 0.63 -26.81 2.62
C GLU A 22 -0.63 -25.99 2.28
N LYS A 23 -1.05 -26.07 1.01
CA LYS A 23 -2.24 -25.38 0.51
C LYS A 23 -3.50 -26.16 0.90
N HIS A 24 -4.07 -25.81 2.03
CA HIS A 24 -5.44 -26.16 2.40
C HIS A 24 -6.34 -24.92 2.27
N ASP A 25 -7.55 -24.96 2.81
CA ASP A 25 -8.36 -23.73 2.97
C ASP A 25 -7.69 -22.80 4.00
N ARG A 26 -6.76 -21.99 3.48
CA ARG A 26 -5.90 -21.14 4.31
C ARG A 26 -6.69 -20.05 5.02
N LEU A 27 -7.78 -19.56 4.42
CA LEU A 27 -8.61 -18.53 5.05
C LEU A 27 -9.37 -19.08 6.26
N ALA A 28 -9.97 -20.26 6.13
CA ALA A 28 -10.62 -20.94 7.24
C ALA A 28 -9.62 -21.28 8.37
N TYR A 29 -8.40 -21.70 8.01
CA TYR A 29 -7.33 -21.94 8.97
C TYR A 29 -6.93 -20.68 9.74
N VAL A 30 -6.75 -19.54 9.06
CA VAL A 30 -6.46 -18.24 9.68
C VAL A 30 -7.59 -17.80 10.60
N ALA A 31 -8.84 -17.97 10.17
CA ALA A 31 -10.02 -17.66 11.00
C ALA A 31 -10.02 -18.49 12.29
N HIS A 32 -9.76 -19.80 12.20
CA HIS A 32 -9.67 -20.69 13.36
C HIS A 32 -8.53 -20.30 14.32
N ILE A 33 -7.35 -19.94 13.79
CA ILE A 33 -6.25 -19.44 14.63
C ILE A 33 -6.68 -18.16 15.38
N LEU A 34 -7.30 -17.21 14.68
CA LEU A 34 -7.77 -15.99 15.31
C LEU A 34 -8.82 -16.24 16.37
N GLU A 35 -9.71 -17.21 16.19
CA GLU A 35 -10.65 -17.67 17.23
C GLU A 35 -9.91 -18.19 18.47
N THR A 36 -8.87 -19.01 18.28
CA THR A 36 -8.02 -19.50 19.39
C THR A 36 -7.35 -18.36 20.15
N LEU A 37 -7.03 -17.25 19.46
CA LEU A 37 -6.47 -16.03 20.04
C LEU A 37 -7.54 -15.07 20.58
N GLY A 38 -8.81 -15.49 20.63
CA GLY A 38 -9.94 -14.69 21.12
C GLY A 38 -10.45 -13.68 20.13
N SER A 39 -10.28 -13.91 18.84
CA SER A 39 -10.80 -13.09 17.73
C SER A 39 -10.43 -11.59 17.82
N PRO A 40 -9.16 -11.21 17.96
CA PRO A 40 -8.75 -9.83 18.15
C PRO A 40 -9.23 -8.90 17.03
N GLN A 41 -9.30 -9.37 15.79
CA GLN A 41 -9.76 -8.63 14.60
C GLN A 41 -11.25 -8.24 14.66
N ASN A 42 -12.05 -8.95 15.47
CA ASN A 42 -13.48 -8.69 15.63
C ASN A 42 -13.81 -7.85 16.87
N GLN A 43 -12.83 -7.58 17.75
CA GLN A 43 -13.04 -6.78 18.96
C GLN A 43 -12.98 -5.28 18.71
N ILE A 44 -12.27 -4.84 17.65
CA ILE A 44 -11.99 -3.45 17.35
C ILE A 44 -12.77 -3.03 16.09
N PRO A 45 -13.45 -1.87 16.08
CA PRO A 45 -14.10 -1.34 14.89
C PRO A 45 -13.09 -1.15 13.74
N ALA A 46 -13.47 -1.62 12.53
CA ALA A 46 -12.55 -1.69 11.40
C ALA A 46 -12.99 -0.87 10.18
N ILE A 47 -11.99 -0.41 9.43
CA ILE A 47 -12.09 0.03 8.02
C ILE A 47 -11.21 -0.92 7.21
N HIS A 48 -11.80 -1.70 6.29
CA HIS A 48 -11.11 -2.71 5.49
C HIS A 48 -11.08 -2.29 4.03
N ILE A 49 -9.89 -2.22 3.43
CA ILE A 49 -9.63 -1.50 2.17
C ILE A 49 -9.11 -2.46 1.10
N ALA A 50 -9.90 -2.66 0.02
CA ALA A 50 -9.47 -3.37 -1.18
C ALA A 50 -9.40 -2.44 -2.40
N GLY A 51 -8.76 -2.88 -3.45
CA GLY A 51 -8.60 -2.16 -4.71
C GLY A 51 -7.29 -2.51 -5.42
N THR A 52 -7.07 -1.95 -6.60
CA THR A 52 -5.81 -2.11 -7.34
C THR A 52 -4.83 -1.00 -7.00
N SER A 53 -5.28 0.25 -7.06
CA SER A 53 -4.47 1.44 -6.80
C SER A 53 -5.09 2.28 -5.68
N GLY A 54 -4.26 2.87 -4.81
CA GLY A 54 -4.73 3.79 -3.78
C GLY A 54 -4.98 3.18 -2.40
N LYS A 55 -4.96 1.86 -2.22
CA LYS A 55 -5.23 1.19 -0.92
C LYS A 55 -4.40 1.77 0.23
N GLY A 56 -3.07 1.67 0.13
CA GLY A 56 -2.17 2.18 1.18
C GLY A 56 -2.34 3.68 1.43
N SER A 57 -2.45 4.51 0.36
CA SER A 57 -2.70 5.95 0.54
C SER A 57 -4.02 6.21 1.28
N THR A 58 -5.09 5.49 0.94
CA THR A 58 -6.39 5.61 1.63
C THR A 58 -6.26 5.16 3.10
N ALA A 59 -5.48 4.10 3.38
CA ALA A 59 -5.21 3.65 4.75
C ALA A 59 -4.47 4.72 5.56
N TYR A 60 -3.40 5.30 5.02
CA TYR A 60 -2.65 6.36 5.70
C TYR A 60 -3.52 7.60 5.97
N TYR A 61 -4.36 8.02 5.00
CA TYR A 61 -5.27 9.15 5.22
C TYR A 61 -6.35 8.83 6.25
N ALA A 62 -6.93 7.62 6.25
CA ALA A 62 -7.93 7.22 7.24
C ALA A 62 -7.33 7.21 8.65
N THR A 63 -6.11 6.69 8.79
CA THR A 63 -5.32 6.72 10.02
C THR A 63 -5.12 8.15 10.51
N SER A 64 -4.63 9.04 9.61
CA SER A 64 -4.38 10.45 9.96
C SER A 64 -5.64 11.17 10.39
N LEU A 65 -6.74 10.99 9.68
CA LEU A 65 -8.03 11.60 10.02
C LEU A 65 -8.49 11.21 11.42
N LEU A 66 -8.41 9.92 11.78
CA LEU A 66 -8.79 9.42 13.09
C LEU A 66 -7.84 9.92 14.19
N ASN A 67 -6.52 9.87 13.97
CA ASN A 67 -5.54 10.34 14.95
C ASN A 67 -5.67 11.86 15.20
N ARG A 68 -5.88 12.67 14.16
CA ARG A 68 -6.11 14.12 14.31
C ARG A 68 -7.45 14.43 14.99
N ALA A 69 -8.38 13.48 15.04
CA ALA A 69 -9.63 13.59 15.80
C ALA A 69 -9.49 13.06 17.25
N GLY A 70 -8.30 12.60 17.66
CA GLY A 70 -8.00 12.15 19.01
C GLY A 70 -8.22 10.66 19.26
N TYR A 71 -8.45 9.84 18.23
CA TYR A 71 -8.58 8.39 18.35
C TYR A 71 -7.23 7.71 18.13
N THR A 72 -6.99 6.61 18.83
CA THR A 72 -5.84 5.74 18.62
C THR A 72 -6.11 4.72 17.52
N THR A 73 -5.11 4.40 16.70
CA THR A 73 -5.30 3.54 15.53
C THR A 73 -4.21 2.48 15.40
N GLY A 74 -4.63 1.29 14.95
CA GLY A 74 -3.75 0.26 14.40
C GLY A 74 -3.94 0.18 12.89
N THR A 75 -2.86 0.27 12.10
CA THR A 75 -2.95 0.25 10.65
C THR A 75 -2.07 -0.85 10.05
N LEU A 76 -2.70 -1.79 9.35
CA LEU A 76 -2.00 -2.80 8.55
C LEU A 76 -1.87 -2.33 7.12
N VAL A 77 -0.64 -2.21 6.63
CA VAL A 77 -0.31 -1.85 5.23
C VAL A 77 0.64 -2.86 4.60
N SER A 78 0.62 -2.94 3.26
CA SER A 78 1.50 -3.83 2.51
C SER A 78 1.79 -3.34 1.09
N PRO A 79 2.99 -3.63 0.56
CA PRO A 79 4.19 -4.06 1.25
C PRO A 79 4.84 -2.93 2.05
N HIS A 80 5.86 -3.23 2.86
CA HIS A 80 6.73 -2.21 3.49
C HIS A 80 7.85 -1.76 2.54
N ILE A 81 8.45 -0.61 2.82
CA ILE A 81 9.56 -0.05 2.03
C ILE A 81 10.90 -0.25 2.72
N ALA A 82 11.06 0.17 3.96
CA ALA A 82 12.31 0.10 4.70
C ALA A 82 12.35 -1.06 5.69
N SER A 83 11.30 -1.23 6.47
CA SER A 83 11.26 -2.20 7.57
C SER A 83 9.92 -2.92 7.65
N VAL A 84 9.98 -4.21 8.01
CA VAL A 84 8.76 -5.02 8.25
C VAL A 84 7.85 -4.39 9.31
N ALA A 85 8.39 -3.61 10.24
CA ALA A 85 7.61 -2.90 11.26
C ALA A 85 6.61 -1.89 10.66
N GLU A 86 6.87 -1.37 9.44
CA GLU A 86 5.94 -0.50 8.72
C GLU A 86 4.59 -1.16 8.43
N ARG A 87 4.52 -2.49 8.45
CA ARG A 87 3.28 -3.21 8.18
C ARG A 87 2.25 -3.09 9.29
N SER A 88 2.67 -2.74 10.50
CA SER A 88 1.82 -2.63 11.69
C SER A 88 2.06 -1.29 12.37
N LEU A 89 1.43 -0.24 11.84
CA LEU A 89 1.57 1.09 12.41
C LEU A 89 0.64 1.28 13.61
N ILE A 90 1.15 1.98 14.63
CA ILE A 90 0.38 2.48 15.76
C ILE A 90 0.39 4.01 15.68
N ASN A 91 -0.77 4.63 15.58
CA ASN A 91 -0.89 6.10 15.48
C ASN A 91 0.01 6.73 14.39
N GLU A 92 -0.05 6.22 13.15
CA GLU A 92 0.77 6.65 11.99
C GLU A 92 2.25 6.26 12.05
N GLN A 93 2.74 5.68 13.15
CA GLN A 93 4.16 5.43 13.36
C GLN A 93 4.47 3.94 13.49
N THR A 94 5.66 3.55 13.09
CA THR A 94 6.24 2.27 13.47
C THR A 94 6.63 2.32 14.94
N LEU A 95 6.44 1.20 15.65
CA LEU A 95 7.00 1.06 16.99
C LEU A 95 8.52 1.18 16.96
N HIS A 96 9.13 1.67 18.04
CA HIS A 96 10.57 1.63 18.20
C HIS A 96 11.06 0.18 18.14
N GLU A 97 12.28 -0.04 17.63
CA GLU A 97 12.82 -1.38 17.38
C GLU A 97 12.68 -2.32 18.58
N GLN A 98 13.06 -1.87 19.77
CA GLN A 98 12.99 -2.70 20.99
C GLN A 98 11.56 -3.08 21.36
N GLU A 99 10.63 -2.15 21.21
CA GLU A 99 9.21 -2.37 21.49
C GLU A 99 8.59 -3.31 20.45
N TYR A 100 8.88 -3.09 19.15
CA TYR A 100 8.45 -4.00 18.10
C TYR A 100 8.96 -5.42 18.34
N LEU A 101 10.25 -5.59 18.64
CA LEU A 101 10.86 -6.89 18.92
C LEU A 101 10.28 -7.57 20.16
N HIS A 102 9.90 -6.80 21.20
CA HIS A 102 9.22 -7.33 22.37
C HIS A 102 7.90 -8.00 21.99
N TYR A 103 7.01 -7.30 21.27
CA TYR A 103 5.73 -7.87 20.82
C TYR A 103 5.92 -8.98 19.79
N PHE A 104 6.84 -8.80 18.84
CA PHE A 104 7.14 -9.81 17.82
C PHE A 104 7.59 -11.14 18.46
N GLN A 105 8.47 -11.07 19.43
CA GLN A 105 8.94 -12.25 20.19
C GLN A 105 7.81 -12.90 20.99
N ALA A 106 6.99 -12.11 21.65
CA ALA A 106 5.84 -12.61 22.41
C ALA A 106 4.89 -13.38 21.49
N PHE A 107 4.54 -12.81 20.34
CA PHE A 107 3.69 -13.44 19.35
C PHE A 107 4.33 -14.70 18.72
N ALA A 108 5.60 -14.65 18.36
CA ALA A 108 6.32 -15.82 17.83
C ALA A 108 6.36 -16.98 18.85
N ASN A 109 6.52 -16.69 20.14
CA ASN A 109 6.45 -17.69 21.20
C ASN A 109 5.03 -18.24 21.37
N LEU A 110 4.01 -17.40 21.22
CA LEU A 110 2.61 -17.83 21.21
C LEU A 110 2.33 -18.80 20.06
N CYS A 111 2.84 -18.50 18.85
CA CYS A 111 2.74 -19.39 17.70
C CYS A 111 3.38 -20.77 17.98
N VAL A 112 4.54 -20.80 18.63
CA VAL A 112 5.20 -22.06 19.02
C VAL A 112 4.38 -22.82 20.06
N ALA A 113 3.90 -22.15 21.11
CA ALA A 113 3.12 -22.77 22.18
C ALA A 113 1.83 -23.41 21.67
N HIS A 114 1.20 -22.85 20.65
CA HIS A 114 -0.01 -23.37 20.01
C HIS A 114 0.25 -24.20 18.74
N ASN A 115 1.52 -24.49 18.41
CA ASN A 115 1.91 -25.24 17.20
C ASN A 115 1.30 -24.67 15.90
N LEU A 116 1.34 -23.33 15.73
CA LEU A 116 0.75 -22.66 14.58
C LEU A 116 1.73 -22.66 13.39
N HIS A 117 1.26 -23.11 12.23
CA HIS A 117 2.04 -23.15 10.98
C HIS A 117 1.55 -22.06 10.03
N LEU A 118 2.20 -20.88 10.07
CA LEU A 118 1.82 -19.69 9.34
C LEU A 118 2.77 -19.43 8.16
N SER A 119 2.22 -19.00 7.03
CA SER A 119 3.01 -18.37 5.98
C SER A 119 3.45 -16.96 6.39
N TYR A 120 4.37 -16.38 5.64
CA TYR A 120 4.88 -15.03 5.87
C TYR A 120 3.76 -13.98 6.04
N PHE A 121 2.80 -13.94 5.13
CA PHE A 121 1.76 -12.92 5.15
C PHE A 121 0.72 -13.20 6.25
N GLU A 122 0.40 -14.47 6.50
CA GLU A 122 -0.48 -14.86 7.60
C GLU A 122 0.11 -14.49 8.96
N PHE A 123 1.41 -14.78 9.17
CA PHE A 123 2.09 -14.39 10.41
C PHE A 123 1.97 -12.89 10.66
N LEU A 124 2.31 -12.07 9.67
CA LEU A 124 2.27 -10.61 9.82
C LEU A 124 0.85 -10.07 9.99
N THR A 125 -0.13 -10.64 9.32
CA THR A 125 -1.54 -10.23 9.44
C THR A 125 -2.10 -10.56 10.82
N ILE A 126 -1.90 -11.80 11.29
CA ILE A 126 -2.39 -12.23 12.62
C ILE A 126 -1.63 -11.50 13.73
N PHE A 127 -0.30 -11.31 13.57
CA PHE A 127 0.50 -10.49 14.47
C PHE A 127 -0.05 -9.08 14.58
N SER A 128 -0.40 -8.43 13.45
CA SER A 128 -0.96 -7.08 13.47
C SER A 128 -2.29 -7.01 14.24
N PHE A 129 -3.22 -7.93 13.99
CA PHE A 129 -4.48 -7.98 14.72
C PHE A 129 -4.27 -8.20 16.23
N TRP A 130 -3.37 -9.11 16.59
CA TRP A 130 -3.02 -9.38 17.98
C TRP A 130 -2.36 -8.15 18.62
N LEU A 131 -1.37 -7.52 17.94
CA LEU A 131 -0.70 -6.33 18.42
C LEU A 131 -1.67 -5.16 18.65
N PHE A 132 -2.58 -4.91 17.71
CA PHE A 132 -3.56 -3.81 17.83
C PHE A 132 -4.49 -4.01 19.05
N LYS A 133 -4.85 -5.25 19.36
CA LYS A 133 -5.60 -5.56 20.57
C LYS A 133 -4.77 -5.34 21.83
N GLU A 134 -3.52 -5.80 21.86
CA GLU A 134 -2.61 -5.60 23.01
C GLU A 134 -2.34 -4.12 23.28
N MET A 135 -2.25 -3.31 22.21
CA MET A 135 -2.08 -1.86 22.29
C MET A 135 -3.37 -1.10 22.64
N GLY A 136 -4.52 -1.76 22.64
CA GLY A 136 -5.81 -1.17 23.00
C GLY A 136 -6.25 -0.02 22.09
N VAL A 137 -6.01 -0.13 20.78
CA VAL A 137 -6.37 0.94 19.84
C VAL A 137 -7.89 1.04 19.66
N ASP A 138 -8.39 2.26 19.39
CA ASP A 138 -9.82 2.52 19.18
C ASP A 138 -10.34 2.00 17.84
N TYR A 139 -9.52 2.07 16.79
CA TYR A 139 -9.87 1.68 15.42
C TYR A 139 -8.74 0.93 14.73
N ILE A 140 -9.10 0.01 13.82
CA ILE A 140 -8.15 -0.62 12.92
C ILE A 140 -8.44 -0.29 11.46
N ILE A 141 -7.38 0.00 10.71
CA ILE A 141 -7.40 0.26 9.28
C ILE A 141 -6.60 -0.83 8.59
N ILE A 142 -7.24 -1.63 7.75
CA ILE A 142 -6.66 -2.85 7.22
C ILE A 142 -6.60 -2.80 5.70
N GLU A 143 -5.40 -2.76 5.16
CA GLU A 143 -5.15 -2.88 3.72
C GLU A 143 -5.12 -4.35 3.31
N VAL A 144 -5.93 -4.72 2.30
CA VAL A 144 -5.86 -6.03 1.62
C VAL A 144 -4.51 -6.18 0.91
N GLY A 145 -3.86 -7.32 1.08
CA GLY A 145 -2.59 -7.61 0.40
C GLY A 145 -2.77 -7.75 -1.11
N ILE A 146 -3.48 -8.80 -1.53
CA ILE A 146 -3.78 -9.09 -2.95
C ILE A 146 -5.21 -9.60 -3.07
N GLY A 147 -5.91 -9.15 -4.13
CA GLY A 147 -7.29 -9.61 -4.40
C GLY A 147 -8.28 -9.03 -3.43
N GLY A 148 -8.87 -9.87 -2.62
CA GLY A 148 -9.86 -9.53 -1.60
C GLY A 148 -10.51 -10.78 -1.02
N ARG A 149 -11.26 -11.52 -1.81
CA ARG A 149 -12.07 -12.68 -1.39
C ARG A 149 -11.28 -13.73 -0.60
N LEU A 150 -10.09 -14.07 -1.06
CA LEU A 150 -9.21 -15.07 -0.44
C LEU A 150 -8.00 -14.45 0.28
N ASP A 151 -8.00 -13.13 0.47
CA ASP A 151 -6.92 -12.47 1.19
C ASP A 151 -6.95 -12.81 2.68
N THR A 152 -5.79 -12.98 3.29
CA THR A 152 -5.64 -13.30 4.73
C THR A 152 -6.34 -12.29 5.64
N THR A 153 -6.50 -11.03 5.17
CA THR A 153 -7.19 -9.98 5.94
C THR A 153 -8.72 -10.14 5.92
N ASN A 154 -9.26 -11.00 5.04
CA ASN A 154 -10.71 -11.19 4.89
C ASN A 154 -11.33 -12.10 5.97
N VAL A 155 -10.92 -11.89 7.21
CA VAL A 155 -11.34 -12.60 8.42
C VAL A 155 -12.01 -11.67 9.44
N ILE A 156 -12.34 -10.45 9.03
CA ILE A 156 -13.04 -9.47 9.86
C ILE A 156 -14.54 -9.67 9.67
N PHE A 157 -15.19 -10.36 10.61
CA PHE A 157 -16.61 -10.67 10.58
C PHE A 157 -17.44 -9.78 11.51
N ARG A 158 -16.82 -8.81 12.20
CA ARG A 158 -17.53 -7.79 12.96
C ARG A 158 -18.42 -6.96 12.02
N SER A 159 -19.72 -6.98 12.25
CA SER A 159 -20.70 -6.18 11.48
C SER A 159 -21.34 -5.10 12.37
N PRO A 160 -21.55 -3.89 11.83
CA PRO A 160 -21.13 -3.42 10.54
C PRO A 160 -19.65 -3.04 10.51
N THR A 161 -18.91 -3.50 9.49
CA THR A 161 -17.57 -3.00 9.13
C THR A 161 -17.68 -2.03 7.96
N VAL A 162 -16.80 -1.03 7.88
CA VAL A 162 -16.71 -0.15 6.70
C VAL A 162 -15.76 -0.79 5.70
N ARG A 163 -16.30 -1.20 4.54
CA ARG A 163 -15.54 -1.77 3.42
C ARG A 163 -15.28 -0.70 2.39
N VAL A 164 -14.04 -0.55 2.01
CA VAL A 164 -13.60 0.48 1.08
C VAL A 164 -13.07 -0.15 -0.19
N ILE A 165 -13.60 0.28 -1.34
CA ILE A 165 -13.10 -0.15 -2.64
C ILE A 165 -12.46 1.06 -3.32
N THR A 166 -11.12 1.01 -3.45
CA THR A 166 -10.35 2.03 -4.16
C THR A 166 -10.43 1.81 -5.68
N ASP A 167 -9.56 2.43 -6.47
CA ASP A 167 -9.61 2.27 -7.91
C ASP A 167 -9.24 0.84 -8.35
N ILE A 168 -10.05 0.27 -9.23
CA ILE A 168 -9.86 -1.05 -9.83
C ILE A 168 -9.21 -0.88 -11.21
N GLY A 169 -8.23 -1.72 -11.50
CA GLY A 169 -7.50 -1.79 -12.75
C GLY A 169 -6.84 -3.15 -12.92
N LEU A 170 -6.25 -3.40 -14.08
CA LEU A 170 -5.53 -4.64 -14.36
C LEU A 170 -4.21 -4.67 -13.54
N ASP A 171 -4.11 -5.61 -12.62
CA ASP A 171 -2.90 -5.94 -11.87
C ASP A 171 -3.02 -7.37 -11.32
N HIS A 172 -1.90 -8.08 -11.17
CA HIS A 172 -1.89 -9.49 -10.73
C HIS A 172 -2.84 -10.40 -11.55
N THR A 173 -2.87 -10.17 -12.85
CA THR A 173 -3.82 -10.88 -13.74
C THR A 173 -3.65 -12.39 -13.73
N GLU A 174 -2.44 -12.87 -13.47
CA GLU A 174 -2.11 -14.29 -13.30
C GLU A 174 -2.81 -14.95 -12.08
N LEU A 175 -3.28 -14.15 -11.11
CA LEU A 175 -3.93 -14.62 -9.90
C LEU A 175 -5.40 -14.22 -9.80
N LEU A 176 -5.75 -13.03 -10.29
CA LEU A 176 -7.05 -12.39 -10.05
C LEU A 176 -7.99 -12.43 -11.26
N GLY A 177 -7.51 -12.89 -12.42
CA GLY A 177 -8.23 -12.90 -13.67
C GLY A 177 -7.78 -11.81 -14.66
N ASN A 178 -8.16 -11.98 -15.91
CA ASN A 178 -7.67 -11.19 -17.04
C ASN A 178 -8.58 -10.01 -17.41
N THR A 179 -9.71 -9.86 -16.70
CA THR A 179 -10.72 -8.83 -16.95
C THR A 179 -10.96 -7.95 -15.73
N LEU A 180 -11.41 -6.72 -15.95
CA LEU A 180 -11.80 -5.82 -14.87
C LEU A 180 -12.96 -6.40 -14.05
N THR A 181 -13.86 -7.14 -14.70
CA THR A 181 -14.98 -7.84 -14.07
C THR A 181 -14.52 -8.86 -13.03
N GLU A 182 -13.59 -9.77 -13.42
CA GLU A 182 -13.05 -10.77 -12.51
C GLU A 182 -12.32 -10.11 -11.32
N ILE A 183 -11.50 -9.10 -11.60
CA ILE A 183 -10.79 -8.37 -10.55
C ILE A 183 -11.74 -7.63 -9.62
N ALA A 184 -12.83 -7.06 -10.15
CA ALA A 184 -13.87 -6.40 -9.34
C ALA A 184 -14.58 -7.41 -8.42
N GLN A 185 -14.91 -8.59 -8.91
CA GLN A 185 -15.53 -9.67 -8.13
C GLN A 185 -14.61 -10.16 -7.00
N GLU A 186 -13.31 -10.35 -7.26
CA GLU A 186 -12.34 -10.71 -6.23
C GLU A 186 -12.28 -9.64 -5.11
N LYS A 187 -12.34 -8.36 -5.48
CA LYS A 187 -12.30 -7.27 -4.49
C LYS A 187 -13.62 -7.09 -3.76
N ALA A 188 -14.75 -7.31 -4.43
CA ALA A 188 -16.07 -7.32 -3.80
C ALA A 188 -16.17 -8.37 -2.69
N GLY A 189 -15.41 -9.45 -2.79
CA GLY A 189 -15.39 -10.54 -1.81
C GLY A 189 -14.99 -10.17 -0.37
N ILE A 190 -14.53 -8.93 -0.12
CA ILE A 190 -14.34 -8.43 1.25
C ILE A 190 -15.64 -7.93 1.89
N ILE A 191 -16.70 -7.76 1.13
CA ILE A 191 -17.99 -7.23 1.60
C ILE A 191 -18.78 -8.39 2.21
N HIS A 192 -19.07 -8.29 3.49
CA HIS A 192 -19.84 -9.27 4.23
C HIS A 192 -21.24 -8.73 4.59
N GLN A 193 -22.05 -9.59 5.19
CA GLN A 193 -23.43 -9.26 5.52
C GLN A 193 -23.53 -8.01 6.42
N SER A 194 -24.45 -7.12 6.04
CA SER A 194 -24.78 -5.90 6.78
C SER A 194 -23.62 -4.92 6.99
N ASP A 195 -22.63 -4.93 6.11
CA ASP A 195 -21.53 -3.97 6.11
C ASP A 195 -21.93 -2.61 5.52
N SER A 196 -21.03 -1.65 5.56
CA SER A 196 -21.15 -0.35 4.88
C SER A 196 -20.05 -0.20 3.85
N VAL A 197 -20.43 -0.12 2.57
CA VAL A 197 -19.48 -0.04 1.45
C VAL A 197 -19.35 1.40 0.97
N VAL A 198 -18.09 1.85 0.84
CA VAL A 198 -17.74 3.14 0.24
C VAL A 198 -16.74 2.89 -0.88
N MET A 199 -17.01 3.38 -2.08
CA MET A 199 -16.09 3.25 -3.20
C MET A 199 -15.87 4.55 -3.95
N ASN A 200 -14.75 4.66 -4.66
CA ASN A 200 -14.54 5.72 -5.64
C ASN A 200 -15.46 5.52 -6.85
N ARG A 201 -15.93 6.63 -7.45
CA ARG A 201 -16.59 6.58 -8.75
C ARG A 201 -15.64 6.04 -9.82
N GLN A 202 -16.11 5.08 -10.60
CA GLN A 202 -15.35 4.39 -11.64
C GLN A 202 -16.23 4.12 -12.86
N ALA A 203 -15.81 3.22 -13.78
CA ALA A 203 -16.65 2.76 -14.88
C ALA A 203 -17.93 2.11 -14.35
N SER A 204 -19.05 2.35 -15.03
CA SER A 204 -20.37 1.88 -14.60
C SER A 204 -20.46 0.37 -14.41
N GLU A 205 -19.72 -0.39 -15.21
CA GLU A 205 -19.62 -1.84 -15.09
C GLU A 205 -19.04 -2.25 -13.72
N ILE A 206 -17.94 -1.63 -13.30
CA ILE A 206 -17.31 -1.90 -12.00
C ILE A 206 -18.25 -1.49 -10.86
N GLU A 207 -18.86 -0.30 -10.95
CA GLU A 207 -19.81 0.17 -9.93
C GLU A 207 -21.00 -0.79 -9.79
N THR A 208 -21.50 -1.33 -10.90
CA THR A 208 -22.62 -2.28 -10.92
C THR A 208 -22.24 -3.57 -10.21
N ILE A 209 -21.06 -4.15 -10.49
CA ILE A 209 -20.59 -5.39 -9.87
C ILE A 209 -20.48 -5.24 -8.34
N ILE A 210 -19.82 -4.15 -7.87
CA ILE A 210 -19.65 -3.92 -6.43
C ILE A 210 -20.98 -3.66 -5.76
N ARG A 211 -21.88 -2.89 -6.37
CA ARG A 211 -23.23 -2.61 -5.87
C ARG A 211 -24.05 -3.89 -5.74
N GLN A 212 -24.13 -4.70 -6.81
CA GLN A 212 -24.89 -5.96 -6.80
C GLN A 212 -24.37 -6.91 -5.72
N HIS A 213 -23.05 -7.00 -5.56
CA HIS A 213 -22.49 -7.81 -4.47
C HIS A 213 -22.86 -7.26 -3.10
N ALA A 214 -22.77 -5.94 -2.87
CA ALA A 214 -23.18 -5.31 -1.62
C ALA A 214 -24.68 -5.58 -1.33
N GLU A 215 -25.56 -5.43 -2.32
CA GLU A 215 -27.00 -5.70 -2.21
C GLU A 215 -27.25 -7.17 -1.85
N SER A 216 -26.54 -8.12 -2.47
CA SER A 216 -26.65 -9.56 -2.14
C SER A 216 -26.24 -9.87 -0.70
N GLN A 217 -25.39 -9.05 -0.10
CA GLN A 217 -24.95 -9.13 1.30
C GLN A 217 -25.78 -8.24 2.23
N HIS A 218 -26.89 -7.67 1.78
CA HIS A 218 -27.70 -6.72 2.54
C HIS A 218 -26.88 -5.56 3.11
N SER A 219 -25.81 -5.15 2.42
CA SER A 219 -24.89 -4.11 2.82
C SER A 219 -25.25 -2.76 2.20
N GLN A 220 -25.04 -1.68 2.95
CA GLN A 220 -25.23 -0.33 2.43
C GLN A 220 -24.13 0.01 1.43
N PHE A 221 -24.48 0.54 0.26
CA PHE A 221 -23.53 0.96 -0.76
C PHE A 221 -23.57 2.46 -0.99
N SER A 222 -22.39 3.08 -1.10
CA SER A 222 -22.25 4.50 -1.42
C SER A 222 -21.01 4.76 -2.29
N ILE A 223 -21.12 5.78 -3.15
CA ILE A 223 -20.02 6.31 -3.92
C ILE A 223 -19.49 7.57 -3.23
N ALA A 224 -18.19 7.65 -3.04
CA ALA A 224 -17.54 8.80 -2.44
C ALA A 224 -17.74 10.03 -3.33
N SER A 225 -18.52 10.99 -2.86
CA SER A 225 -18.72 12.28 -3.53
C SER A 225 -17.45 13.11 -3.39
N PRO A 226 -16.96 13.74 -4.47
CA PRO A 226 -15.82 14.65 -4.43
C PRO A 226 -15.99 15.75 -3.38
N ILE A 227 -14.90 16.10 -2.73
CA ILE A 227 -14.83 17.25 -1.84
C ILE A 227 -13.99 18.32 -2.56
N ILE A 228 -14.57 19.51 -2.67
CA ILE A 228 -13.91 20.66 -3.27
C ILE A 228 -13.62 21.63 -2.12
N ASP A 229 -12.36 21.65 -1.68
CA ASP A 229 -11.88 22.57 -0.65
C ASP A 229 -10.42 22.99 -0.96
N GLU A 230 -10.10 24.23 -0.60
CA GLU A 230 -8.78 24.83 -0.88
C GLU A 230 -7.63 24.03 -0.25
N PHE A 231 -7.81 23.48 0.95
CA PHE A 231 -6.74 22.72 1.61
C PHE A 231 -6.38 21.44 0.88
N LEU A 232 -7.26 20.90 0.01
CA LEU A 232 -6.97 19.72 -0.80
C LEU A 232 -6.09 20.02 -2.00
N LYS A 233 -6.02 21.27 -2.46
CA LYS A 233 -5.24 21.66 -3.66
C LYS A 233 -3.74 21.40 -3.53
N ILE A 234 -3.22 21.25 -2.32
CA ILE A 234 -1.82 20.86 -2.09
C ILE A 234 -1.53 19.41 -2.49
N LEU A 235 -2.56 18.57 -2.56
CA LEU A 235 -2.44 17.19 -2.96
C LEU A 235 -2.58 17.03 -4.47
N PRO A 236 -1.83 16.12 -5.11
CA PRO A 236 -2.10 15.68 -6.46
C PRO A 236 -3.50 15.06 -6.59
N ASP A 237 -4.10 15.10 -7.77
CA ASP A 237 -5.49 14.66 -7.99
C ASP A 237 -5.78 13.24 -7.47
N PHE A 238 -4.87 12.29 -7.73
CA PHE A 238 -5.05 10.92 -7.25
C PHE A 238 -5.00 10.83 -5.72
N GLN A 239 -4.23 11.70 -5.05
CA GLN A 239 -4.20 11.76 -3.58
C GLN A 239 -5.42 12.47 -3.02
N GLN A 240 -5.94 13.52 -3.69
CA GLN A 240 -7.23 14.12 -3.32
C GLN A 240 -8.35 13.09 -3.35
N ARG A 241 -8.34 12.23 -4.38
CA ARG A 241 -9.28 11.14 -4.56
C ARG A 241 -9.15 10.08 -3.45
N ASN A 242 -7.93 9.67 -3.09
CA ASN A 242 -7.68 8.72 -2.00
C ASN A 242 -8.05 9.32 -0.64
N TRP A 243 -7.73 10.59 -0.42
CA TRP A 243 -8.09 11.31 0.80
C TRP A 243 -9.62 11.43 0.95
N THR A 244 -10.31 11.80 -0.11
CA THR A 244 -11.78 11.89 -0.13
C THR A 244 -12.43 10.56 0.23
N LEU A 245 -11.92 9.46 -0.34
CA LEU A 245 -12.40 8.12 -0.03
C LEU A 245 -12.16 7.74 1.43
N ALA A 246 -10.97 8.04 1.95
CA ALA A 246 -10.62 7.84 3.36
C ALA A 246 -11.53 8.65 4.28
N TYR A 247 -11.76 9.92 3.97
CA TYR A 247 -12.67 10.78 4.74
C TYR A 247 -14.08 10.20 4.79
N ARG A 248 -14.65 9.81 3.64
CA ARG A 248 -16.00 9.21 3.60
C ARG A 248 -16.08 7.89 4.36
N ALA A 249 -15.04 7.08 4.33
CA ALA A 249 -14.97 5.86 5.11
C ALA A 249 -14.92 6.13 6.63
N VAL A 250 -14.09 7.09 7.06
CA VAL A 250 -13.98 7.50 8.47
C VAL A 250 -15.29 8.15 8.95
N GLU A 251 -15.88 9.07 8.17
CA GLU A 251 -17.18 9.69 8.46
C GLU A 251 -18.26 8.61 8.69
N LYS A 252 -18.30 7.61 7.80
CA LYS A 252 -19.22 6.49 7.92
C LYS A 252 -18.95 5.65 9.17
N ARG A 253 -17.69 5.37 9.47
CA ARG A 253 -17.30 4.59 10.66
C ARG A 253 -17.71 5.31 11.95
N LEU A 254 -17.40 6.59 12.06
CA LEU A 254 -17.76 7.40 13.23
C LEU A 254 -19.28 7.48 13.40
N ALA A 255 -20.03 7.63 12.32
CA ALA A 255 -21.50 7.65 12.37
C ALA A 255 -22.07 6.30 12.88
N LEU A 256 -21.53 5.15 12.42
CA LEU A 256 -21.93 3.82 12.90
C LEU A 256 -21.66 3.65 14.40
N ASP A 257 -20.58 4.25 14.92
CA ASP A 257 -20.21 4.20 16.34
C ASP A 257 -20.85 5.32 17.16
N LYS A 258 -21.74 6.13 16.56
CA LYS A 258 -22.39 7.29 17.21
C LYS A 258 -21.37 8.29 17.78
N LYS A 259 -20.24 8.45 17.10
CA LYS A 259 -19.20 9.42 17.45
C LYS A 259 -19.43 10.75 16.74
N PRO A 260 -18.93 11.87 17.28
CA PRO A 260 -19.05 13.17 16.63
C PRO A 260 -18.34 13.19 15.26
N PRO A 261 -18.79 14.06 14.34
CA PRO A 261 -18.10 14.27 13.06
C PRO A 261 -16.68 14.80 13.26
N LEU A 262 -15.82 14.55 12.27
CA LEU A 262 -14.44 15.01 12.28
C LEU A 262 -14.35 16.54 12.39
N PRO A 263 -13.50 17.08 13.30
CA PRO A 263 -13.25 18.51 13.38
C PRO A 263 -12.60 19.04 12.09
N LYS A 264 -12.97 20.26 11.65
CA LYS A 264 -12.35 20.89 10.46
C LYS A 264 -10.83 20.97 10.52
N GLU A 265 -10.28 21.18 11.71
CA GLU A 265 -8.84 21.21 11.92
C GLU A 265 -8.16 19.85 11.69
N ALA A 266 -8.84 18.75 12.05
CA ALA A 266 -8.36 17.40 11.75
C ALA A 266 -8.30 17.16 10.23
N LEU A 267 -9.31 17.65 9.48
CA LEU A 267 -9.32 17.56 8.00
C LEU A 267 -8.11 18.29 7.40
N LYS A 268 -7.87 19.53 7.79
CA LYS A 268 -6.74 20.33 7.30
C LYS A 268 -5.38 19.71 7.63
N LYS A 269 -5.21 19.20 8.85
CA LYS A 269 -3.94 18.59 9.27
C LYS A 269 -3.68 17.23 8.60
N SER A 270 -4.73 16.48 8.25
CA SER A 270 -4.59 15.14 7.69
C SER A 270 -4.01 15.10 6.27
N VAL A 271 -3.96 16.22 5.54
CA VAL A 271 -3.35 16.30 4.21
C VAL A 271 -1.82 16.49 4.23
N HIS A 272 -1.28 16.87 5.40
CA HIS A 272 0.16 17.13 5.58
C HIS A 272 0.92 15.90 6.09
N ILE A 273 0.65 14.74 5.51
CA ILE A 273 1.35 13.50 5.83
C ILE A 273 2.29 13.09 4.70
N THR A 274 3.37 12.45 5.05
CA THR A 274 4.24 11.78 4.07
C THR A 274 3.83 10.31 4.00
N ILE A 275 3.44 9.87 2.82
CA ILE A 275 3.14 8.46 2.58
C ILE A 275 4.36 7.82 1.93
N PRO A 276 5.01 6.84 2.57
CA PRO A 276 6.22 6.22 2.05
C PRO A 276 6.04 5.72 0.61
N GLY A 277 6.95 6.12 -0.29
CA GLY A 277 6.94 5.74 -1.70
C GLY A 277 5.70 6.19 -2.49
N ARG A 278 5.07 7.29 -2.12
CA ARG A 278 3.95 7.89 -2.87
C ARG A 278 4.19 9.39 -3.05
N LEU A 279 4.85 9.76 -4.16
CA LEU A 279 5.37 11.12 -4.38
C LEU A 279 6.15 11.63 -3.16
N GLU A 280 6.83 10.74 -2.49
CA GLU A 280 7.61 11.04 -1.30
C GLU A 280 8.80 11.92 -1.67
N LYS A 281 8.84 13.11 -1.08
CA LYS A 281 9.92 14.07 -1.34
C LYS A 281 10.99 13.95 -0.28
N ARG A 282 12.24 13.74 -0.70
CA ARG A 282 13.42 13.79 0.17
C ARG A 282 14.45 14.73 -0.41
N ASN A 283 15.21 15.41 0.46
CA ASN A 283 16.38 16.16 0.06
C ASN A 283 17.62 15.33 0.33
N VAL A 284 18.35 14.97 -0.72
CA VAL A 284 19.60 14.22 -0.62
C VAL A 284 20.71 15.05 -1.25
N ASP A 285 21.73 15.39 -0.48
CA ASP A 285 22.86 16.22 -0.91
C ASP A 285 22.44 17.57 -1.56
N GLY A 286 21.36 18.18 -1.05
CA GLY A 286 20.82 19.44 -1.57
C GLY A 286 19.96 19.31 -2.83
N VAL A 287 19.69 18.09 -3.31
CA VAL A 287 18.84 17.82 -4.48
C VAL A 287 17.49 17.23 -4.03
N ASN A 288 16.40 17.76 -4.59
CA ASN A 288 15.07 17.22 -4.38
C ASN A 288 14.89 15.93 -5.20
N ILE A 289 14.61 14.83 -4.49
CA ILE A 289 14.33 13.51 -5.07
C ILE A 289 12.90 13.12 -4.71
N ILE A 290 12.17 12.64 -5.70
CA ILE A 290 10.84 12.09 -5.53
C ILE A 290 10.92 10.57 -5.63
N PHE A 291 10.48 9.87 -4.58
CA PHE A 291 10.36 8.42 -4.56
C PHE A 291 8.91 8.02 -4.75
N ASP A 292 8.65 7.18 -5.74
CA ASP A 292 7.30 6.66 -6.00
C ASP A 292 7.37 5.20 -6.48
N VAL A 293 6.59 4.33 -5.88
CA VAL A 293 6.57 2.90 -6.18
C VAL A 293 5.63 2.52 -7.33
N ALA A 294 5.25 3.46 -8.18
CA ALA A 294 4.47 3.19 -9.38
C ALA A 294 5.19 2.17 -10.28
N HIS A 295 4.48 1.12 -10.71
CA HIS A 295 5.08 -0.01 -11.41
C HIS A 295 4.15 -0.64 -12.46
N ASN A 296 3.01 -0.04 -12.73
CA ASN A 296 2.10 -0.41 -13.82
C ASN A 296 1.60 0.86 -14.54
N PRO A 297 1.02 0.76 -15.75
CA PRO A 297 0.65 1.92 -16.55
C PRO A 297 -0.28 2.90 -15.82
N GLN A 298 -1.28 2.41 -15.07
CA GLN A 298 -2.23 3.25 -14.33
C GLN A 298 -1.50 4.11 -13.29
N LYS A 299 -0.61 3.50 -12.49
CA LYS A 299 0.15 4.19 -11.42
C LYS A 299 1.19 5.14 -12.01
N ILE A 300 1.91 4.73 -13.07
CA ILE A 300 2.90 5.58 -13.77
C ILE A 300 2.21 6.80 -14.39
N ARG A 301 1.02 6.63 -14.97
CA ARG A 301 0.23 7.76 -15.51
C ARG A 301 -0.12 8.76 -14.41
N ALA A 302 -0.65 8.28 -13.28
CA ALA A 302 -0.97 9.13 -12.14
C ALA A 302 0.25 9.88 -11.60
N LEU A 303 1.43 9.22 -11.55
CA LEU A 303 2.70 9.85 -11.18
C LEU A 303 3.08 10.95 -12.18
N VAL A 304 3.15 10.63 -13.47
CA VAL A 304 3.57 11.58 -14.53
C VAL A 304 2.64 12.80 -14.62
N ASP A 305 1.33 12.59 -14.54
CA ASP A 305 0.35 13.67 -14.56
C ASP A 305 0.50 14.59 -13.33
N SER A 306 0.81 14.00 -12.17
CA SER A 306 1.10 14.77 -10.96
C SER A 306 2.40 15.58 -11.07
N LEU A 307 3.45 14.98 -11.63
CA LEU A 307 4.72 15.68 -11.86
C LEU A 307 4.57 16.86 -12.80
N ARG A 308 3.77 16.73 -13.88
CA ARG A 308 3.46 17.83 -14.82
C ARG A 308 2.75 19.00 -14.12
N LYS A 309 1.85 18.70 -13.18
CA LYS A 309 1.14 19.75 -12.43
C LYS A 309 2.02 20.41 -11.38
N LEU A 310 2.84 19.62 -10.67
CA LEU A 310 3.73 20.12 -9.62
C LEU A 310 4.94 20.88 -10.17
N TYR A 311 5.41 20.53 -11.37
CA TYR A 311 6.62 21.06 -11.99
C TYR A 311 6.40 21.29 -13.50
N PRO A 312 5.51 22.22 -13.89
CA PRO A 312 5.07 22.39 -15.29
C PRO A 312 6.22 22.71 -16.25
N ASP A 313 7.24 23.44 -15.78
CA ASP A 313 8.35 23.93 -16.60
C ASP A 313 9.62 23.06 -16.50
N LYS A 314 9.58 21.94 -15.77
CA LYS A 314 10.74 21.09 -15.54
C LYS A 314 10.51 19.65 -15.97
N LYS A 315 11.46 19.10 -16.70
CA LYS A 315 11.50 17.68 -17.06
C LYS A 315 12.43 16.94 -16.14
N PRO A 316 11.99 15.89 -15.42
CA PRO A 316 12.81 15.18 -14.45
C PRO A 316 13.86 14.28 -15.10
N ILE A 317 14.87 13.93 -14.29
CA ILE A 317 15.72 12.78 -14.53
C ILE A 317 15.09 11.60 -13.80
N PHE A 318 14.78 10.53 -14.55
CA PHE A 318 14.27 9.31 -13.94
C PHE A 318 15.41 8.33 -13.61
N VAL A 319 15.26 7.63 -12.47
CA VAL A 319 16.00 6.41 -12.14
C VAL A 319 14.97 5.30 -12.06
N VAL A 320 15.04 4.29 -12.95
CA VAL A 320 13.97 3.30 -13.08
C VAL A 320 14.50 1.87 -13.09
N ALA A 321 13.74 0.98 -12.45
CA ALA A 321 13.85 -0.46 -12.61
C ALA A 321 12.49 -1.11 -12.41
N PHE A 322 12.15 -2.10 -13.23
CA PHE A 322 10.85 -2.79 -13.20
C PHE A 322 11.03 -4.27 -12.86
N GLY A 323 10.06 -4.84 -12.14
CA GLY A 323 10.02 -6.28 -11.90
C GLY A 323 9.65 -7.07 -13.16
N GLN A 324 10.24 -8.25 -13.33
CA GLN A 324 10.01 -9.12 -14.51
C GLN A 324 8.53 -9.54 -14.65
N ASN A 325 7.79 -9.64 -13.55
CA ASN A 325 6.36 -9.90 -13.54
C ASN A 325 5.50 -8.76 -14.15
N LYS A 326 6.09 -7.64 -14.53
CA LYS A 326 5.44 -6.50 -15.20
C LYS A 326 5.84 -6.39 -16.69
N GLN A 327 6.52 -7.40 -17.23
CA GLN A 327 7.06 -7.36 -18.59
C GLN A 327 5.98 -7.12 -19.66
N SER A 328 4.76 -7.66 -19.49
CA SER A 328 3.64 -7.47 -20.43
C SER A 328 3.16 -6.02 -20.52
N SER A 329 3.35 -5.21 -19.47
CA SER A 329 2.88 -3.81 -19.41
C SER A 329 4.01 -2.77 -19.38
N ILE A 330 5.27 -3.24 -19.50
CA ILE A 330 6.43 -2.35 -19.38
C ILE A 330 6.50 -1.33 -20.50
N ALA A 331 6.21 -1.73 -21.75
CA ALA A 331 6.29 -0.85 -22.90
C ALA A 331 5.34 0.36 -22.77
N GLU A 332 4.11 0.14 -22.29
CA GLU A 332 3.17 1.23 -22.03
C GLU A 332 3.66 2.12 -20.87
N SER A 333 4.15 1.53 -19.79
CA SER A 333 4.69 2.28 -18.64
C SER A 333 5.87 3.17 -19.05
N LEU A 334 6.80 2.64 -19.84
CA LEU A 334 7.96 3.36 -20.34
C LEU A 334 7.57 4.47 -21.32
N ALA A 335 6.59 4.24 -22.20
CA ALA A 335 6.09 5.26 -23.12
C ALA A 335 5.48 6.47 -22.37
N ILE A 336 4.83 6.23 -21.21
CA ILE A 336 4.30 7.30 -20.37
C ILE A 336 5.45 8.12 -19.75
N ILE A 337 6.48 7.45 -19.21
CA ILE A 337 7.67 8.09 -18.65
C ILE A 337 8.40 8.91 -19.73
N ASP A 338 8.58 8.33 -20.92
CA ASP A 338 9.29 8.89 -22.06
C ASP A 338 8.76 10.27 -22.47
N ASN A 339 7.44 10.46 -22.35
CA ASN A 339 6.78 11.74 -22.67
C ASN A 339 7.14 12.90 -21.70
N LEU A 340 7.77 12.61 -20.56
CA LEU A 340 8.15 13.61 -19.56
C LEU A 340 9.66 13.60 -19.28
N ALA A 341 10.35 12.49 -19.48
CA ALA A 341 11.74 12.32 -19.13
C ALA A 341 12.66 13.29 -19.89
N GLN A 342 13.59 13.94 -19.19
CA GLN A 342 14.74 14.60 -19.79
C GLN A 342 15.89 13.63 -20.04
N LEU A 343 16.08 12.73 -19.09
CA LEU A 343 17.07 11.64 -19.11
C LEU A 343 16.56 10.51 -18.22
N THR A 344 16.85 9.28 -18.57
CA THR A 344 16.52 8.11 -17.75
C THR A 344 17.78 7.31 -17.46
N TYR A 345 18.04 7.01 -16.18
CA TYR A 345 18.97 6.00 -15.75
C TYR A 345 18.21 4.69 -15.57
N ALA A 346 18.47 3.71 -16.45
CA ALA A 346 17.95 2.36 -16.33
C ALA A 346 18.89 1.55 -15.43
N THR A 347 18.37 1.01 -14.33
CA THR A 347 19.16 0.31 -13.31
C THR A 347 18.56 -1.05 -12.95
N THR A 348 19.12 -1.70 -11.95
CA THR A 348 18.68 -2.97 -11.39
C THR A 348 18.11 -2.74 -9.99
N PHE A 349 17.72 -3.79 -9.29
CA PHE A 349 17.53 -3.84 -7.85
C PHE A 349 17.87 -5.22 -7.30
N SER A 350 18.30 -5.26 -6.05
CA SER A 350 18.53 -6.52 -5.32
C SER A 350 17.20 -6.95 -4.70
N ALA A 351 16.69 -8.12 -5.06
CA ALA A 351 15.49 -8.65 -4.42
C ALA A 351 15.84 -9.22 -3.04
N ASN A 352 15.65 -8.47 -1.99
CA ASN A 352 15.90 -8.91 -0.62
C ASN A 352 14.74 -9.74 -0.03
N TYR A 353 13.62 -9.92 -0.74
CA TYR A 353 12.40 -10.58 -0.27
C TYR A 353 12.02 -11.74 -1.20
N GLY A 354 12.60 -12.94 -0.95
CA GLY A 354 12.26 -14.16 -1.68
C GLY A 354 13.03 -14.35 -3.00
N LYS A 355 13.29 -15.60 -3.36
CA LYS A 355 14.19 -16.02 -4.45
C LYS A 355 13.75 -15.66 -5.88
N ASN A 356 12.61 -15.03 -6.12
CA ASN A 356 11.99 -14.94 -7.46
C ASN A 356 11.71 -13.52 -7.98
N HIS A 357 12.17 -12.46 -7.33
CA HIS A 357 11.94 -11.10 -7.84
C HIS A 357 13.10 -10.64 -8.73
N ARG A 358 13.05 -11.08 -10.00
CA ARG A 358 14.00 -10.61 -11.01
C ARG A 358 13.55 -9.26 -11.57
N HIS A 359 14.52 -8.40 -11.86
CA HIS A 359 14.28 -7.16 -12.61
C HIS A 359 14.27 -7.42 -14.12
N VAL A 360 13.59 -6.55 -14.86
CA VAL A 360 13.73 -6.45 -16.31
C VAL A 360 15.16 -5.97 -16.62
N PRO A 361 15.88 -6.55 -17.58
CA PRO A 361 17.19 -6.06 -17.97
C PRO A 361 17.15 -4.57 -18.35
N PRO A 362 18.08 -3.73 -17.84
CA PRO A 362 18.14 -2.32 -18.18
C PRO A 362 18.24 -2.04 -19.69
N GLU A 363 18.84 -2.97 -20.45
CA GLU A 363 18.94 -2.94 -21.90
C GLU A 363 17.54 -2.94 -22.57
N THR A 364 16.59 -3.69 -22.01
CA THR A 364 15.20 -3.70 -22.49
C THR A 364 14.57 -2.32 -22.35
N ILE A 365 14.80 -1.63 -21.21
CA ILE A 365 14.30 -0.29 -20.97
C ILE A 365 14.86 0.67 -22.03
N ARG A 366 16.17 0.64 -22.27
CA ARG A 366 16.83 1.45 -23.29
C ARG A 366 16.32 1.19 -24.69
N HIS A 367 15.96 -0.05 -25.00
CA HIS A 367 15.46 -0.44 -26.32
C HIS A 367 14.03 0.08 -26.60
N VAL A 368 13.22 0.23 -25.56
CA VAL A 368 11.83 0.65 -25.65
C VAL A 368 11.68 2.17 -25.67
N MET A 369 12.47 2.88 -24.87
CA MET A 369 12.38 4.34 -24.73
C MET A 369 13.01 5.09 -25.92
N LYS A 370 12.41 6.22 -26.31
CA LYS A 370 12.89 7.11 -27.38
C LYS A 370 13.75 8.26 -26.83
N SER A 371 13.55 8.65 -25.58
CA SER A 371 14.38 9.65 -24.91
C SER A 371 15.75 9.10 -24.54
N ALA A 372 16.67 9.95 -24.10
CA ALA A 372 18.01 9.54 -23.69
C ALA A 372 17.97 8.57 -22.50
N VAL A 373 18.60 7.40 -22.66
CA VAL A 373 18.71 6.38 -21.61
C VAL A 373 20.18 6.01 -21.39
N GLU A 374 20.65 6.16 -20.15
CA GLU A 374 21.93 5.65 -19.69
C GLU A 374 21.70 4.39 -18.83
N ILE A 375 22.52 3.35 -19.04
CA ILE A 375 22.48 2.13 -18.24
C ILE A 375 23.49 2.24 -17.10
N GLU A 376 23.06 1.97 -15.90
CA GLU A 376 23.91 1.85 -14.73
C GLU A 376 23.37 0.74 -13.82
N HIS A 377 24.04 -0.40 -13.81
CA HIS A 377 23.59 -1.59 -13.05
C HIS A 377 23.65 -1.43 -11.53
N ASN A 378 24.49 -0.52 -11.03
CA ASN A 378 24.58 -0.23 -9.61
C ASN A 378 23.59 0.90 -9.25
N THR A 379 22.61 0.59 -8.43
CA THR A 379 21.53 1.49 -8.03
C THR A 379 22.05 2.79 -7.39
N ASP A 380 23.07 2.66 -6.53
CA ASP A 380 23.66 3.81 -5.84
C ASP A 380 24.41 4.73 -6.82
N LYS A 381 25.15 4.14 -7.76
CA LYS A 381 25.81 4.91 -8.80
C LYS A 381 24.82 5.57 -9.74
N ALA A 382 23.70 4.90 -10.07
CA ALA A 382 22.64 5.49 -10.89
C ALA A 382 22.06 6.74 -10.24
N LEU A 383 21.72 6.67 -8.94
CA LEU A 383 21.22 7.83 -8.20
C LEU A 383 22.27 8.93 -8.08
N THR A 384 23.53 8.60 -7.78
CA THR A 384 24.63 9.56 -7.69
C THR A 384 24.87 10.30 -9.02
N LYS A 385 24.82 9.59 -10.15
CA LYS A 385 24.90 10.19 -11.50
C LYS A 385 23.72 11.12 -11.77
N ALA A 386 22.50 10.70 -11.41
CA ALA A 386 21.29 11.49 -11.54
C ALA A 386 21.38 12.80 -10.72
N ILE A 387 21.80 12.73 -9.45
CA ILE A 387 22.02 13.91 -8.59
C ILE A 387 23.03 14.87 -9.19
N LYS A 388 24.18 14.36 -9.68
CA LYS A 388 25.20 15.18 -10.34
C LYS A 388 24.64 15.89 -11.58
N LYS A 389 23.83 15.19 -12.35
CA LYS A 389 23.26 15.72 -13.60
C LYS A 389 22.18 16.79 -13.33
N VAL A 390 21.38 16.63 -12.27
CA VAL A 390 20.38 17.62 -11.83
C VAL A 390 21.01 18.98 -11.54
N ARG A 391 22.18 19.01 -10.89
CA ARG A 391 22.92 20.26 -10.59
C ARG A 391 23.32 21.03 -11.85
N GLN A 392 23.47 20.35 -12.99
CA GLN A 392 23.81 20.97 -14.28
C GLN A 392 22.57 21.45 -15.05
N LEU A 393 21.41 20.82 -14.82
CA LEU A 393 20.22 20.99 -15.64
C LEU A 393 19.06 21.72 -14.91
N ASP A 394 19.27 22.16 -13.68
CA ASP A 394 18.24 22.80 -12.82
C ASP A 394 16.89 22.05 -12.85
N THR A 395 16.93 20.77 -12.54
CA THR A 395 15.73 19.90 -12.51
C THR A 395 15.64 19.10 -11.21
N TYR A 396 15.00 17.96 -11.22
CA TYR A 396 14.83 17.07 -10.07
C TYR A 396 14.92 15.59 -10.47
N VAL A 397 15.10 14.72 -9.49
CA VAL A 397 15.16 13.25 -9.72
C VAL A 397 13.84 12.61 -9.34
N VAL A 398 13.43 11.59 -10.11
CA VAL A 398 12.33 10.69 -9.78
C VAL A 398 12.83 9.26 -9.79
N VAL A 399 12.70 8.56 -8.67
CA VAL A 399 13.02 7.14 -8.52
C VAL A 399 11.71 6.37 -8.55
N THR A 400 11.52 5.46 -9.54
CA THR A 400 10.25 4.76 -9.72
C THR A 400 10.39 3.43 -10.49
N GLY A 401 9.28 2.71 -10.66
CA GLY A 401 9.19 1.46 -11.44
C GLY A 401 9.11 0.20 -10.59
N SER A 402 9.49 0.25 -9.31
CA SER A 402 9.40 -0.91 -8.41
C SER A 402 9.43 -0.50 -6.94
N PHE A 403 8.70 -1.25 -6.10
CA PHE A 403 8.90 -1.20 -4.65
C PHE A 403 10.34 -1.54 -4.27
N TYR A 404 10.93 -2.55 -4.90
CA TYR A 404 12.29 -3.02 -4.60
C TYR A 404 13.34 -1.96 -4.88
N LEU A 405 13.20 -1.21 -5.98
CA LEU A 405 14.11 -0.11 -6.29
C LEU A 405 14.01 0.99 -5.22
N VAL A 406 12.79 1.40 -4.88
CA VAL A 406 12.58 2.45 -3.88
C VAL A 406 13.07 2.01 -2.49
N SER A 407 12.88 0.75 -2.13
CA SER A 407 13.34 0.21 -0.84
C SER A 407 14.86 0.24 -0.66
N GLU A 408 15.66 0.14 -1.72
CA GLU A 408 17.11 0.27 -1.63
C GLU A 408 17.58 1.65 -1.14
N PHE A 409 16.72 2.66 -1.30
CA PHE A 409 16.99 4.03 -0.87
C PHE A 409 16.25 4.42 0.43
N ALA A 410 15.56 3.51 1.05
CA ALA A 410 14.72 3.80 2.22
C ALA A 410 15.53 4.22 3.47
N ALA A 411 16.78 3.81 3.57
CA ALA A 411 17.68 4.11 4.69
C ALA A 411 18.51 5.41 4.51
N ARG A 412 18.27 6.19 3.44
CA ARG A 412 19.02 7.41 3.12
C ARG A 412 18.30 8.70 3.48
#